data_18eff9a1bed3774aee0af82e21b0809d
#
_entry.id   18eff9a1bed3774aee0af82e21b0809d
#
_cell.length_a   1.000
_cell.length_b   1.000
_cell.length_c   1.000
_cell.angle_alpha   90.00
_cell.angle_beta   90.00
_cell.angle_gamma   90.00
#
_symmetry.space_group_name_H-M   'P 1'
#
loop_
_entity.id
_entity.type
_entity.pdbx_description
1 polymer ?
#
loop_
_entity_poly.entity_id
_entity_poly.type
_entity_poly.pdbx_seq_one_letter_code
_entity_poly.pdbx_strand_id
1 'polypeptide(L)'
;LLFLFIGFYLMMVMRWSIASPDKPLPGFLAAFLNEAWLSEEGRVTGDLYNMFGAMHGTIMVFLGIVPLAFGAFGNFVTPLQIGAPDMAFPRLNMASYWSYLLGGIVMFASFFIPSGAAEAGWTMYSPIATTAQLDEPNLWYTGQTFWLLGMVLLITSSLLGAVNFITTIINLRCRGMTWMRLPFFVWAMLVTGFLLLLAFPPLEVAAIMQLMDRLAGASFFIPTGLNFTGAGSVDAGLLDVSGAGSPL
;
A
#
# COMPACT_ATOMS: atom_id res chain seq x y z
N LEU A 1 1.29 11.20 10.46
CA LEU A 1 2.55 11.08 11.22
C LEU A 1 2.72 9.72 11.89
N LEU A 2 1.66 9.16 12.52
CA LEU A 2 1.74 7.84 13.18
C LEU A 2 2.31 6.76 12.25
N PHE A 3 1.77 6.63 11.03
CA PHE A 3 2.24 5.66 10.06
C PHE A 3 3.69 5.88 9.62
N LEU A 4 4.17 7.13 9.59
CA LEU A 4 5.59 7.41 9.33
C LEU A 4 6.49 6.86 10.44
N PHE A 5 6.09 6.98 11.70
CA PHE A 5 6.83 6.39 12.83
C PHE A 5 6.82 4.86 12.78
N ILE A 6 5.69 4.25 12.38
CA ILE A 6 5.63 2.80 12.19
C ILE A 6 6.60 2.39 11.07
N GLY A 7 6.54 3.04 9.91
CA GLY A 7 7.47 2.76 8.81
C GLY A 7 8.93 2.97 9.21
N PHE A 8 9.24 4.01 9.97
CA PHE A 8 10.59 4.25 10.50
C PHE A 8 11.06 3.13 11.43
N TYR A 9 10.18 2.66 12.32
CA TYR A 9 10.48 1.53 13.19
C TYR A 9 10.85 0.26 12.40
N LEU A 10 10.07 -0.10 11.36
CA LEU A 10 10.39 -1.24 10.50
C LEU A 10 11.78 -1.11 9.88
N MET A 11 12.12 0.08 9.40
CA MET A 11 13.45 0.37 8.84
C MET A 11 14.55 0.21 9.89
N MET A 12 14.33 0.65 11.14
CA MET A 12 15.33 0.50 12.20
C MET A 12 15.64 -0.97 12.49
N VAL A 13 14.63 -1.84 12.51
CA VAL A 13 14.82 -3.29 12.69
C VAL A 13 15.63 -3.88 11.54
N MET A 14 15.29 -3.55 10.29
CA MET A 14 16.05 -4.00 9.12
C MET A 14 17.50 -3.50 9.11
N ARG A 15 17.71 -2.24 9.48
CA ARG A 15 19.05 -1.65 9.57
C ARG A 15 19.90 -2.32 10.64
N TRP A 16 19.31 -2.66 11.78
CA TRP A 16 20.02 -3.40 12.80
C TRP A 16 20.47 -4.77 12.32
N SER A 17 19.61 -5.52 11.66
CA SER A 17 19.94 -6.86 11.16
C SER A 17 21.09 -6.85 10.14
N ILE A 18 21.24 -5.80 9.34
CA ILE A 18 22.36 -5.64 8.39
C ILE A 18 23.63 -5.21 9.13
N ALA A 19 23.50 -4.26 10.05
CA ALA A 19 24.65 -3.70 10.77
C ALA A 19 25.27 -4.69 11.77
N SER A 20 24.46 -5.63 12.30
CA SER A 20 24.86 -6.57 13.35
C SER A 20 24.18 -7.93 13.12
N PRO A 21 24.51 -8.68 12.04
CA PRO A 21 23.81 -9.90 11.66
C PRO A 21 23.90 -11.03 12.71
N ASP A 22 24.98 -11.05 13.49
CA ASP A 22 25.25 -12.07 14.50
C ASP A 22 24.74 -11.70 15.90
N LYS A 23 24.09 -10.55 16.05
CA LYS A 23 23.60 -10.07 17.37
C LYS A 23 22.08 -10.13 17.46
N PRO A 24 21.57 -10.42 18.67
CA PRO A 24 20.14 -10.31 18.90
C PRO A 24 19.65 -8.89 18.72
N LEU A 25 18.38 -8.75 18.40
CA LEU A 25 17.72 -7.45 18.29
C LEU A 25 17.70 -6.77 19.67
N PRO A 26 18.05 -5.47 19.78
CA PRO A 26 17.97 -4.72 21.04
C PRO A 26 16.56 -4.77 21.61
N GLY A 27 16.44 -4.93 22.94
CA GLY A 27 15.17 -5.11 23.62
C GLY A 27 14.13 -4.01 23.33
N PHE A 28 14.56 -2.76 23.14
CA PHE A 28 13.64 -1.66 22.78
C PHE A 28 13.08 -1.78 21.36
N LEU A 29 13.79 -2.47 20.44
CA LEU A 29 13.27 -2.80 19.09
C LEU A 29 12.47 -4.12 19.12
N ALA A 30 12.84 -5.07 19.95
CA ALA A 30 12.14 -6.34 20.08
C ALA A 30 10.79 -6.20 20.81
N ALA A 31 10.61 -5.18 21.65
CA ALA A 31 9.44 -4.99 22.51
C ALA A 31 8.09 -4.95 21.79
N PHE A 32 8.07 -4.65 20.50
CA PHE A 32 6.86 -4.57 19.68
C PHE A 32 6.72 -5.73 18.68
N LEU A 33 7.63 -6.72 18.75
CA LEU A 33 7.62 -7.88 17.88
C LEU A 33 7.06 -9.11 18.58
N ASN A 34 6.44 -9.99 17.81
CA ASN A 34 6.13 -11.33 18.26
C ASN A 34 7.43 -12.13 18.33
N GLU A 35 7.68 -12.80 19.45
CA GLU A 35 8.86 -13.65 19.64
C GLU A 35 8.96 -14.76 18.58
N ALA A 36 7.81 -15.24 18.08
CA ALA A 36 7.76 -16.24 17.02
C ALA A 36 8.36 -15.78 15.67
N TRP A 37 8.54 -14.49 15.48
CA TRP A 37 9.15 -13.90 14.26
C TRP A 37 10.69 -13.77 14.38
N LEU A 38 11.22 -13.97 15.57
CA LEU A 38 12.66 -13.96 15.82
C LEU A 38 13.19 -15.40 15.85
N SER A 39 14.48 -15.55 15.56
CA SER A 39 15.17 -16.83 15.80
C SER A 39 15.25 -17.15 17.29
N GLU A 40 15.58 -18.38 17.65
CA GLU A 40 15.80 -18.79 19.06
C GLU A 40 16.85 -17.91 19.78
N GLU A 41 17.77 -17.33 19.01
CA GLU A 41 18.81 -16.44 19.50
C GLU A 41 18.36 -14.95 19.52
N GLY A 42 17.09 -14.64 19.23
CA GLY A 42 16.56 -13.29 19.19
C GLY A 42 17.02 -12.45 17.98
N ARG A 43 17.46 -13.10 16.90
CA ARG A 43 17.88 -12.43 15.66
C ARG A 43 16.70 -12.28 14.69
N VAL A 44 16.78 -11.30 13.81
CA VAL A 44 15.83 -11.10 12.72
C VAL A 44 15.96 -12.24 11.71
N THR A 45 14.86 -12.94 11.42
CA THR A 45 14.79 -13.98 10.39
C THR A 45 14.72 -13.36 8.99
N GLY A 46 15.03 -14.17 7.96
CA GLY A 46 14.91 -13.72 6.56
C GLY A 46 13.46 -13.33 6.21
N ASP A 47 12.49 -14.12 6.68
CA ASP A 47 11.06 -13.87 6.44
C ASP A 47 10.60 -12.57 7.09
N LEU A 48 10.98 -12.33 8.35
CA LEU A 48 10.72 -11.07 9.04
C LEU A 48 11.35 -9.88 8.30
N TYR A 49 12.59 -10.04 7.81
CA TYR A 49 13.26 -9.01 7.04
C TYR A 49 12.51 -8.67 5.75
N ASN A 50 12.09 -9.68 4.99
CA ASN A 50 11.34 -9.51 3.73
C ASN A 50 9.98 -8.87 3.98
N MET A 51 9.22 -9.36 4.97
CA MET A 51 7.95 -8.79 5.38
C MET A 51 8.09 -7.31 5.78
N PHE A 52 9.12 -6.97 6.57
CA PHE A 52 9.36 -5.59 6.98
C PHE A 52 9.79 -4.70 5.80
N GLY A 53 10.58 -5.21 4.86
CA GLY A 53 10.95 -4.51 3.64
C GLY A 53 9.74 -4.17 2.78
N ALA A 54 8.86 -5.15 2.56
CA ALA A 54 7.62 -4.98 1.81
C ALA A 54 6.67 -3.97 2.47
N MET A 55 6.46 -4.11 3.78
CA MET A 55 5.56 -3.24 4.53
C MET A 55 6.13 -1.84 4.76
N HIS A 56 7.46 -1.71 4.99
CA HIS A 56 8.11 -0.41 5.10
C HIS A 56 7.88 0.43 3.84
N GLY A 57 8.15 -0.13 2.66
CA GLY A 57 7.94 0.57 1.38
C GLY A 57 6.48 1.00 1.20
N THR A 58 5.54 0.09 1.44
CA THR A 58 4.10 0.37 1.35
C THR A 58 3.66 1.48 2.30
N ILE A 59 4.02 1.37 3.59
CA ILE A 59 3.62 2.32 4.62
C ILE A 59 4.22 3.70 4.35
N MET A 60 5.49 3.77 3.99
CA MET A 60 6.16 5.06 3.76
C MET A 60 5.58 5.78 2.54
N VAL A 61 5.26 5.07 1.47
CA VAL A 61 4.71 5.67 0.25
C VAL A 61 3.23 6.00 0.43
N PHE A 62 2.39 4.99 0.68
CA PHE A 62 0.93 5.14 0.62
C PHE A 62 0.29 5.66 1.91
N LEU A 63 0.88 5.40 3.07
CA LEU A 63 0.36 5.87 4.36
C LEU A 63 1.14 7.07 4.94
N GLY A 64 2.36 7.30 4.46
CA GLY A 64 3.22 8.37 4.96
C GLY A 64 3.31 9.57 4.01
N ILE A 65 4.15 9.45 2.98
CA ILE A 65 4.57 10.59 2.15
C ILE A 65 3.41 11.16 1.31
N VAL A 66 2.69 10.31 0.58
CA VAL A 66 1.59 10.76 -0.28
C VAL A 66 0.48 11.44 0.52
N PRO A 67 -0.05 10.85 1.61
CA PRO A 67 -1.06 11.52 2.41
C PRO A 67 -0.56 12.80 3.09
N LEU A 68 0.69 12.86 3.49
CA LEU A 68 1.25 14.07 4.09
C LEU A 68 1.39 15.19 3.05
N ALA A 69 2.00 14.91 1.90
CA ALA A 69 2.29 15.92 0.88
C ALA A 69 1.01 16.31 0.12
N PHE A 70 0.29 15.34 -0.41
CA PHE A 70 -0.91 15.59 -1.21
C PHE A 70 -2.14 15.80 -0.32
N GLY A 71 -2.41 14.90 0.62
CA GLY A 71 -3.57 14.96 1.49
C GLY A 71 -3.53 16.13 2.48
N ALA A 72 -2.51 16.24 3.33
CA ALA A 72 -2.47 17.25 4.38
C ALA A 72 -2.04 18.64 3.85
N PHE A 73 -0.82 18.75 3.32
CA PHE A 73 -0.33 20.03 2.81
C PHE A 73 -1.14 20.54 1.62
N GLY A 74 -1.50 19.65 0.70
CA GLY A 74 -2.31 20.00 -0.45
C GLY A 74 -3.65 20.61 -0.06
N ASN A 75 -4.43 19.96 0.81
CA ASN A 75 -5.74 20.45 1.25
C ASN A 75 -5.66 21.75 2.04
N PHE A 76 -4.56 22.00 2.74
CA PHE A 76 -4.39 23.24 3.51
C PHE A 76 -3.86 24.38 2.65
N VAL A 77 -2.80 24.14 1.90
CA VAL A 77 -2.06 25.22 1.18
C VAL A 77 -2.75 25.60 -0.12
N THR A 78 -3.35 24.66 -0.86
CA THR A 78 -3.95 24.94 -2.17
C THR A 78 -5.09 25.97 -2.09
N PRO A 79 -6.12 25.83 -1.23
CA PRO A 79 -7.18 26.82 -1.12
C PRO A 79 -6.65 28.21 -0.74
N LEU A 80 -5.70 28.25 0.21
CA LEU A 80 -5.08 29.53 0.62
C LEU A 80 -4.37 30.24 -0.54
N GLN A 81 -3.61 29.49 -1.35
CA GLN A 81 -2.86 30.07 -2.47
C GLN A 81 -3.72 30.53 -3.63
N ILE A 82 -4.88 29.89 -3.84
CA ILE A 82 -5.80 30.28 -4.93
C ILE A 82 -6.90 31.23 -4.46
N GLY A 83 -6.96 31.55 -3.15
CA GLY A 83 -7.98 32.42 -2.56
C GLY A 83 -9.37 31.75 -2.48
N ALA A 84 -9.44 30.43 -2.44
CA ALA A 84 -10.67 29.68 -2.23
C ALA A 84 -11.00 29.57 -0.72
N PRO A 85 -12.28 29.60 -0.33
CA PRO A 85 -12.67 29.46 1.08
C PRO A 85 -12.48 28.04 1.60
N ASP A 86 -12.60 27.03 0.74
CA ASP A 86 -12.42 25.59 1.03
C ASP A 86 -12.20 24.82 -0.28
N MET A 87 -12.02 23.51 -0.17
CA MET A 87 -12.02 22.61 -1.32
C MET A 87 -13.42 22.55 -1.98
N ALA A 88 -13.46 22.23 -3.29
CA ALA A 88 -14.71 22.23 -4.06
C ALA A 88 -15.77 21.27 -3.48
N PHE A 89 -15.33 20.12 -3.00
CA PHE A 89 -16.21 19.08 -2.46
C PHE A 89 -15.80 18.69 -1.03
N PRO A 90 -16.21 19.43 0.02
CA PRO A 90 -15.81 19.12 1.41
C PRO A 90 -16.22 17.74 1.88
N ARG A 91 -17.41 17.25 1.47
CA ARG A 91 -17.89 15.89 1.81
C ARG A 91 -17.05 14.80 1.15
N LEU A 92 -16.62 15.02 -0.09
CA LEU A 92 -15.75 14.10 -0.81
C LEU A 92 -14.36 14.06 -0.15
N ASN A 93 -13.87 15.21 0.31
CA ASN A 93 -12.64 15.32 1.06
C ASN A 93 -12.67 14.50 2.36
N MET A 94 -13.79 14.59 3.09
CA MET A 94 -14.00 13.81 4.30
C MET A 94 -14.09 12.30 3.98
N ALA A 95 -14.78 11.90 2.91
CA ALA A 95 -14.83 10.50 2.47
C ALA A 95 -13.45 9.95 2.11
N SER A 96 -12.63 10.75 1.40
CA SER A 96 -11.22 10.43 1.11
C SER A 96 -10.43 10.17 2.39
N TYR A 97 -10.54 11.05 3.39
CA TYR A 97 -9.85 10.88 4.67
C TYR A 97 -10.28 9.59 5.41
N TRP A 98 -11.58 9.31 5.49
CA TRP A 98 -12.07 8.09 6.15
C TRP A 98 -11.66 6.81 5.42
N SER A 99 -11.68 6.82 4.08
CA SER A 99 -11.17 5.72 3.27
C SER A 99 -9.69 5.47 3.52
N TYR A 100 -8.88 6.54 3.58
CA TYR A 100 -7.46 6.46 3.93
C TYR A 100 -7.25 5.88 5.34
N LEU A 101 -7.96 6.37 6.34
CA LEU A 101 -7.81 5.91 7.72
C LEU A 101 -8.18 4.43 7.84
N LEU A 102 -9.31 4.04 7.25
CA LEU A 102 -9.77 2.64 7.27
C LEU A 102 -8.76 1.72 6.55
N GLY A 103 -8.29 2.13 5.37
CA GLY A 103 -7.27 1.39 4.62
C GLY A 103 -5.98 1.21 5.43
N GLY A 104 -5.53 2.27 6.12
CA GLY A 104 -4.38 2.21 7.00
C GLY A 104 -4.57 1.29 8.21
N ILE A 105 -5.75 1.30 8.83
CA ILE A 105 -6.09 0.39 9.95
C ILE A 105 -6.12 -1.06 9.46
N VAL A 106 -6.76 -1.34 8.33
CA VAL A 106 -6.83 -2.68 7.74
C VAL A 106 -5.42 -3.19 7.42
N MET A 107 -4.59 -2.36 6.82
CA MET A 107 -3.21 -2.72 6.49
C MET A 107 -2.36 -2.94 7.76
N PHE A 108 -2.53 -2.13 8.78
CA PHE A 108 -1.84 -2.30 10.06
C PHE A 108 -2.29 -3.57 10.79
N ALA A 109 -3.58 -3.92 10.69
CA ALA A 109 -4.12 -5.15 11.28
C ALA A 109 -3.46 -6.42 10.72
N SER A 110 -2.88 -6.37 9.50
CA SER A 110 -2.17 -7.50 8.91
C SER A 110 -0.99 -7.99 9.75
N PHE A 111 -0.34 -7.13 10.53
CA PHE A 111 0.74 -7.51 11.42
C PHE A 111 0.33 -8.41 12.60
N PHE A 112 -0.96 -8.45 12.93
CA PHE A 112 -1.51 -9.24 14.03
C PHE A 112 -2.12 -10.57 13.58
N ILE A 113 -2.03 -10.87 12.28
CA ILE A 113 -2.51 -12.13 11.71
C ILE A 113 -1.42 -13.20 11.86
N PRO A 114 -1.78 -14.48 12.15
CA PRO A 114 -0.80 -15.55 12.32
C PRO A 114 0.16 -15.75 11.14
N SER A 115 -0.33 -15.58 9.90
CA SER A 115 0.51 -15.65 8.70
C SER A 115 1.49 -14.48 8.54
N GLY A 116 1.47 -13.49 9.43
CA GLY A 116 2.25 -12.26 9.29
C GLY A 116 1.66 -11.26 8.28
N ALA A 117 2.31 -10.11 8.14
CA ALA A 117 1.92 -9.09 7.17
C ALA A 117 2.35 -9.47 5.73
N ALA A 118 2.01 -8.63 4.76
CA ALA A 118 2.32 -8.90 3.36
C ALA A 118 3.83 -8.87 3.07
N GLU A 119 4.27 -9.74 2.17
CA GLU A 119 5.68 -9.89 1.78
C GLU A 119 5.96 -9.44 0.34
N ALA A 120 4.91 -9.25 -0.47
CA ALA A 120 5.06 -8.97 -1.90
C ALA A 120 5.52 -7.53 -2.25
N GLY A 121 5.47 -6.60 -1.29
CA GLY A 121 5.82 -5.19 -1.51
C GLY A 121 4.75 -4.40 -2.27
N TRP A 122 4.94 -3.08 -2.34
CA TRP A 122 3.96 -2.16 -2.93
C TRP A 122 3.85 -2.26 -4.46
N THR A 123 4.86 -2.83 -5.12
CA THR A 123 4.87 -3.03 -6.57
C THR A 123 3.95 -4.14 -7.04
N MET A 124 3.45 -4.97 -6.13
CA MET A 124 2.48 -6.04 -6.40
C MET A 124 2.88 -6.99 -7.53
N TYR A 125 4.15 -7.32 -7.68
CA TYR A 125 4.60 -8.21 -8.74
C TYR A 125 3.89 -9.56 -8.69
N SER A 126 3.21 -9.88 -9.78
CA SER A 126 2.67 -11.22 -10.02
C SER A 126 3.81 -12.16 -10.49
N PRO A 127 3.84 -13.42 -10.11
CA PRO A 127 2.82 -14.12 -9.29
C PRO A 127 2.99 -13.92 -7.77
N ILE A 128 4.10 -13.34 -7.27
CA ILE A 128 4.43 -13.27 -5.84
C ILE A 128 3.28 -12.68 -5.01
N ALA A 129 2.73 -11.53 -5.42
CA ALA A 129 1.65 -10.88 -4.67
C ALA A 129 0.36 -11.71 -4.63
N THR A 130 0.12 -12.54 -5.64
CA THR A 130 -1.09 -13.37 -5.72
C THR A 130 -0.91 -14.70 -5.01
N THR A 131 0.32 -15.26 -5.05
CA THR A 131 0.63 -16.58 -4.47
C THR A 131 1.10 -16.53 -3.02
N ALA A 132 1.48 -15.36 -2.51
CA ALA A 132 1.91 -15.23 -1.12
C ALA A 132 0.84 -15.76 -0.14
N GLN A 133 1.26 -16.58 0.82
CA GLN A 133 0.40 -17.15 1.88
C GLN A 133 -0.83 -17.92 1.34
N LEU A 134 -0.72 -18.60 0.18
CA LEU A 134 -1.79 -19.46 -0.36
C LEU A 134 -1.90 -20.81 0.36
N ASP A 135 -0.89 -21.22 1.10
CA ASP A 135 -0.84 -22.41 1.93
C ASP A 135 -1.68 -22.29 3.22
N GLU A 136 -2.12 -21.10 3.54
CA GLU A 136 -2.98 -20.84 4.69
C GLU A 136 -4.40 -21.40 4.48
N PRO A 137 -5.00 -22.02 5.50
CA PRO A 137 -6.31 -22.68 5.36
C PRO A 137 -7.46 -21.70 5.09
N ASN A 138 -7.29 -20.44 5.42
CA ASN A 138 -8.29 -19.40 5.22
C ASN A 138 -7.67 -18.15 4.56
N LEU A 139 -7.79 -18.08 3.26
CA LEU A 139 -7.24 -16.97 2.46
C LEU A 139 -7.85 -15.60 2.77
N TRP A 140 -9.06 -15.55 3.34
CA TRP A 140 -9.65 -14.30 3.83
C TRP A 140 -8.90 -13.73 5.03
N TYR A 141 -8.25 -14.60 5.82
CA TYR A 141 -7.53 -14.23 7.03
C TYR A 141 -6.03 -14.38 6.86
N THR A 142 -5.49 -13.75 5.82
CA THR A 142 -4.04 -13.68 5.54
C THR A 142 -3.58 -12.24 5.44
N GLY A 143 -2.34 -11.98 5.81
CA GLY A 143 -1.76 -10.63 5.75
C GLY A 143 -1.74 -10.05 4.35
N GLN A 144 -1.52 -10.86 3.33
CA GLN A 144 -1.55 -10.44 1.93
C GLN A 144 -2.96 -10.00 1.49
N THR A 145 -4.01 -10.68 1.93
CA THR A 145 -5.40 -10.28 1.63
C THR A 145 -5.76 -8.97 2.32
N PHE A 146 -5.38 -8.81 3.59
CA PHE A 146 -5.57 -7.53 4.30
C PHE A 146 -4.79 -6.38 3.64
N TRP A 147 -3.59 -6.66 3.17
CA TRP A 147 -2.80 -5.67 2.43
C TRP A 147 -3.49 -5.24 1.13
N LEU A 148 -3.99 -6.19 0.32
CA LEU A 148 -4.72 -5.88 -0.91
C LEU A 148 -6.00 -5.08 -0.64
N LEU A 149 -6.78 -5.45 0.38
CA LEU A 149 -7.97 -4.70 0.79
C LEU A 149 -7.60 -3.28 1.25
N GLY A 150 -6.53 -3.16 2.04
CA GLY A 150 -5.98 -1.86 2.45
C GLY A 150 -5.58 -1.01 1.26
N MET A 151 -4.89 -1.59 0.27
CA MET A 151 -4.47 -0.90 -0.96
C MET A 151 -5.66 -0.37 -1.75
N VAL A 152 -6.71 -1.16 -1.97
CA VAL A 152 -7.94 -0.70 -2.65
C VAL A 152 -8.51 0.54 -1.96
N LEU A 153 -8.63 0.52 -0.62
CA LEU A 153 -9.14 1.67 0.14
C LEU A 153 -8.24 2.90 0.04
N LEU A 154 -6.91 2.72 0.04
CA LEU A 154 -5.94 3.81 -0.07
C LEU A 154 -5.92 4.44 -1.47
N ILE A 155 -6.03 3.61 -2.52
CA ILE A 155 -6.09 4.06 -3.90
C ILE A 155 -7.41 4.82 -4.14
N THR A 156 -8.55 4.25 -3.71
CA THR A 156 -9.85 4.94 -3.74
C THR A 156 -9.79 6.30 -3.06
N SER A 157 -9.19 6.38 -1.86
CA SER A 157 -8.97 7.64 -1.16
C SER A 157 -8.23 8.66 -2.01
N SER A 158 -7.16 8.25 -2.65
CA SER A 158 -6.33 9.13 -3.49
C SER A 158 -7.06 9.61 -4.73
N LEU A 159 -7.88 8.76 -5.35
CA LEU A 159 -8.74 9.13 -6.48
C LEU A 159 -9.78 10.19 -6.11
N LEU A 160 -10.46 10.01 -4.96
CA LEU A 160 -11.42 10.99 -4.44
C LEU A 160 -10.73 12.34 -4.18
N GLY A 161 -9.52 12.33 -3.61
CA GLY A 161 -8.70 13.51 -3.40
C GLY A 161 -8.30 14.19 -4.71
N ALA A 162 -7.87 13.42 -5.71
CA ALA A 162 -7.43 13.95 -7.01
C ALA A 162 -8.58 14.69 -7.74
N VAL A 163 -9.78 14.10 -7.78
CA VAL A 163 -10.98 14.76 -8.33
C VAL A 163 -11.24 16.10 -7.63
N ASN A 164 -11.14 16.10 -6.30
CA ASN A 164 -11.39 17.29 -5.51
C ASN A 164 -10.35 18.40 -5.78
N PHE A 165 -9.05 18.07 -5.83
CA PHE A 165 -7.98 19.03 -6.16
C PHE A 165 -8.16 19.63 -7.54
N ILE A 166 -8.37 18.81 -8.57
CA ILE A 166 -8.55 19.29 -9.95
C ILE A 166 -9.72 20.25 -10.01
N THR A 167 -10.87 19.89 -9.46
CA THR A 167 -12.08 20.72 -9.47
C THR A 167 -11.87 22.02 -8.70
N THR A 168 -11.22 21.95 -7.54
CA THR A 168 -10.91 23.14 -6.73
C THR A 168 -10.02 24.12 -7.49
N ILE A 169 -8.92 23.64 -8.06
CA ILE A 169 -7.97 24.48 -8.77
C ILE A 169 -8.55 25.07 -10.06
N ILE A 170 -9.40 24.30 -10.77
CA ILE A 170 -10.01 24.80 -12.00
C ILE A 170 -11.10 25.85 -11.72
N ASN A 171 -11.99 25.59 -10.76
CA ASN A 171 -13.23 26.33 -10.60
C ASN A 171 -13.19 27.42 -9.51
N LEU A 172 -12.36 27.25 -8.47
CA LEU A 172 -12.42 28.12 -7.28
C LEU A 172 -11.26 29.13 -7.20
N ARG A 173 -10.54 29.37 -8.28
CA ARG A 173 -9.51 30.43 -8.33
C ARG A 173 -10.14 31.80 -8.15
N CYS A 174 -9.49 32.65 -7.36
CA CYS A 174 -9.93 34.03 -7.19
C CYS A 174 -9.93 34.82 -8.53
N ARG A 175 -10.78 35.83 -8.61
CA ARG A 175 -10.90 36.69 -9.82
C ARG A 175 -9.55 37.30 -10.18
N GLY A 176 -9.16 37.21 -11.44
CA GLY A 176 -7.89 37.77 -11.96
C GLY A 176 -6.70 36.79 -11.87
N MET A 177 -6.85 35.62 -11.24
CA MET A 177 -5.83 34.59 -11.23
C MET A 177 -5.92 33.71 -12.49
N THR A 178 -5.14 34.09 -13.50
CA THR A 178 -4.99 33.29 -14.73
C THR A 178 -4.07 32.12 -14.49
N TRP A 179 -4.05 31.14 -15.40
CA TRP A 179 -3.20 29.95 -15.32
C TRP A 179 -1.72 30.30 -15.11
N MET A 180 -1.22 31.31 -15.82
CA MET A 180 0.19 31.72 -15.72
C MET A 180 0.53 32.46 -14.42
N ARG A 181 -0.45 32.81 -13.60
CA ARG A 181 -0.28 33.44 -12.27
C ARG A 181 -0.43 32.46 -11.13
N LEU A 182 -0.69 31.17 -11.42
CA LEU A 182 -0.75 30.14 -10.39
C LEU A 182 0.63 29.90 -9.76
N PRO A 183 0.71 29.79 -8.42
CA PRO A 183 1.92 29.36 -7.74
C PRO A 183 2.38 27.96 -8.19
N PHE A 184 3.67 27.69 -8.19
CA PHE A 184 4.23 26.41 -8.57
C PHE A 184 3.67 25.24 -7.78
N PHE A 185 3.42 25.43 -6.48
CA PHE A 185 2.82 24.39 -5.66
C PHE A 185 1.43 23.99 -6.18
N VAL A 186 0.60 24.96 -6.55
CA VAL A 186 -0.75 24.67 -7.10
C VAL A 186 -0.66 23.96 -8.45
N TRP A 187 0.31 24.35 -9.29
CA TRP A 187 0.60 23.63 -10.53
C TRP A 187 1.01 22.20 -10.27
N ALA A 188 1.90 21.95 -9.29
CA ALA A 188 2.31 20.62 -8.89
C ALA A 188 1.11 19.78 -8.42
N MET A 189 0.23 20.36 -7.58
CA MET A 189 -0.99 19.68 -7.14
C MET A 189 -1.93 19.35 -8.29
N LEU A 190 -2.11 20.24 -9.24
CA LEU A 190 -2.96 20.02 -10.41
C LEU A 190 -2.43 18.89 -11.30
N VAL A 191 -1.14 18.93 -11.63
CA VAL A 191 -0.50 17.90 -12.46
C VAL A 191 -0.51 16.55 -11.74
N THR A 192 -0.18 16.53 -10.45
CA THR A 192 -0.25 15.31 -9.64
C THR A 192 -1.67 14.74 -9.60
N GLY A 193 -2.70 15.58 -9.47
CA GLY A 193 -4.09 15.14 -9.52
C GLY A 193 -4.43 14.43 -10.83
N PHE A 194 -4.05 14.97 -11.98
CA PHE A 194 -4.25 14.31 -13.27
C PHE A 194 -3.46 13.00 -13.39
N LEU A 195 -2.21 12.98 -12.95
CA LEU A 195 -1.38 11.77 -12.98
C LEU A 195 -1.97 10.66 -12.08
N LEU A 196 -2.50 11.01 -10.92
CA LEU A 196 -3.20 10.05 -10.04
C LEU A 196 -4.45 9.48 -10.72
N LEU A 197 -5.27 10.31 -11.38
CA LEU A 197 -6.45 9.82 -12.11
C LEU A 197 -6.11 8.91 -13.29
N LEU A 198 -4.92 9.02 -13.85
CA LEU A 198 -4.46 8.15 -14.94
C LEU A 198 -3.81 6.86 -14.43
N ALA A 199 -3.00 6.94 -13.36
CA ALA A 199 -2.19 5.83 -12.89
C ALA A 199 -2.91 4.93 -11.87
N PHE A 200 -3.76 5.49 -11.03
CA PHE A 200 -4.37 4.77 -9.91
C PHE A 200 -5.52 3.84 -10.30
N PRO A 201 -6.40 4.13 -11.27
CA PRO A 201 -7.42 3.17 -11.67
C PRO A 201 -6.85 1.84 -12.18
N PRO A 202 -5.82 1.79 -13.04
CA PRO A 202 -5.18 0.52 -13.41
C PRO A 202 -4.58 -0.21 -12.20
N LEU A 203 -3.96 0.51 -11.26
CA LEU A 203 -3.39 -0.07 -10.04
C LEU A 203 -4.49 -0.65 -9.12
N GLU A 204 -5.62 0.04 -8.99
CA GLU A 204 -6.77 -0.43 -8.19
C GLU A 204 -7.39 -1.68 -8.80
N VAL A 205 -7.58 -1.68 -10.12
CA VAL A 205 -8.09 -2.86 -10.85
C VAL A 205 -7.15 -4.04 -10.69
N ALA A 206 -5.82 -3.84 -10.78
CA ALA A 206 -4.85 -4.90 -10.57
C ALA A 206 -4.95 -5.50 -9.15
N ALA A 207 -5.13 -4.68 -8.12
CA ALA A 207 -5.33 -5.16 -6.76
C ALA A 207 -6.64 -5.96 -6.61
N ILE A 208 -7.73 -5.50 -7.22
CA ILE A 208 -9.02 -6.22 -7.24
C ILE A 208 -8.89 -7.55 -7.98
N MET A 209 -8.25 -7.57 -9.14
CA MET A 209 -8.03 -8.81 -9.91
C MET A 209 -7.19 -9.81 -9.12
N GLN A 210 -6.16 -9.37 -8.39
CA GLN A 210 -5.40 -10.23 -7.48
C GLN A 210 -6.27 -10.78 -6.34
N LEU A 211 -7.16 -9.97 -5.76
CA LEU A 211 -8.13 -10.46 -4.79
C LEU A 211 -9.08 -11.50 -5.37
N MET A 212 -9.54 -11.30 -6.60
CA MET A 212 -10.40 -12.29 -7.28
C MET A 212 -9.65 -13.60 -7.52
N ASP A 213 -8.38 -13.58 -7.92
CA ASP A 213 -7.57 -14.79 -8.07
C ASP A 213 -7.44 -15.54 -6.73
N ARG A 214 -7.18 -14.81 -5.64
CA ARG A 214 -6.99 -15.40 -4.30
C ARG A 214 -8.29 -15.93 -3.70
N LEU A 215 -9.38 -15.20 -3.82
CA LEU A 215 -10.62 -15.45 -3.05
C LEU A 215 -11.72 -16.09 -3.88
N ALA A 216 -11.75 -15.85 -5.18
CA ALA A 216 -12.81 -16.33 -6.09
C ALA A 216 -12.31 -17.39 -7.10
N GLY A 217 -11.02 -17.78 -7.02
CA GLY A 217 -10.45 -18.77 -7.94
C GLY A 217 -10.41 -18.29 -9.39
N ALA A 218 -10.34 -16.97 -9.61
CA ALA A 218 -10.11 -16.41 -10.94
C ALA A 218 -8.67 -16.72 -11.41
N SER A 219 -8.37 -16.51 -12.67
CA SER A 219 -7.07 -16.83 -13.27
C SER A 219 -6.50 -15.66 -14.06
N PHE A 220 -6.57 -14.45 -13.49
CA PHE A 220 -5.99 -13.27 -14.14
C PHE A 220 -4.47 -13.31 -14.13
N PHE A 221 -3.87 -13.68 -13.00
CA PHE A 221 -2.44 -13.73 -12.77
C PHE A 221 -1.92 -15.11 -12.42
N ILE A 222 -2.76 -15.99 -11.85
CA ILE A 222 -2.42 -17.38 -11.55
C ILE A 222 -3.01 -18.27 -12.64
N PRO A 223 -2.18 -19.08 -13.36
CA PRO A 223 -2.69 -20.05 -14.32
C PRO A 223 -3.64 -21.06 -13.66
N THR A 224 -4.73 -21.40 -14.33
CA THR A 224 -5.63 -22.48 -13.90
C THR A 224 -4.88 -23.81 -13.84
N GLY A 225 -5.00 -24.53 -12.71
CA GLY A 225 -4.33 -25.81 -12.51
C GLY A 225 -2.96 -25.72 -11.81
N LEU A 226 -2.52 -24.54 -11.39
CA LEU A 226 -1.34 -24.41 -10.56
C LEU A 226 -1.62 -24.95 -9.16
N ASN A 227 -1.04 -26.10 -8.82
CA ASN A 227 -1.12 -26.68 -7.48
C ASN A 227 0.10 -26.25 -6.67
N PHE A 228 -0.14 -25.55 -5.55
CA PHE A 228 0.91 -25.26 -4.56
C PHE A 228 0.96 -26.43 -3.57
N THR A 229 2.04 -27.19 -3.59
CA THR A 229 2.32 -28.13 -2.50
C THR A 229 2.90 -27.33 -1.34
N GLY A 230 2.39 -27.54 -0.12
CA GLY A 230 2.69 -26.75 1.10
C GLY A 230 4.15 -26.66 1.56
N ALA A 231 5.09 -26.91 0.67
CA ALA A 231 6.53 -26.75 0.84
C ALA A 231 7.08 -25.56 0.01
N GLY A 232 6.23 -24.69 -0.51
CA GLY A 232 6.68 -23.53 -1.32
C GLY A 232 7.32 -23.90 -2.67
N SER A 233 7.30 -25.17 -3.08
CA SER A 233 7.80 -25.61 -4.37
C SER A 233 6.64 -25.86 -5.32
N VAL A 234 6.64 -25.15 -6.44
CA VAL A 234 5.79 -25.48 -7.59
C VAL A 234 6.36 -26.78 -8.19
N ASP A 235 5.56 -27.84 -8.20
CA ASP A 235 5.96 -29.07 -8.86
C ASP A 235 5.90 -28.84 -10.38
N ALA A 236 7.05 -28.53 -10.97
CA ALA A 236 7.20 -28.18 -12.39
C ALA A 236 6.74 -29.30 -13.36
N GLY A 237 6.48 -30.50 -12.85
CA GLY A 237 5.98 -31.63 -13.65
C GLY A 237 4.46 -31.61 -13.88
N LEU A 238 3.71 -30.74 -13.20
CA LEU A 238 2.25 -30.61 -13.33
C LEU A 238 1.80 -29.34 -14.04
N LEU A 239 2.73 -28.57 -14.60
CA LEU A 239 2.43 -27.39 -15.40
C LEU A 239 1.91 -27.77 -16.79
N ASP A 240 0.73 -28.41 -16.85
CA ASP A 240 -0.09 -28.35 -18.06
C ASP A 240 -0.78 -26.98 -18.06
N VAL A 241 0.00 -25.96 -18.44
CA VAL A 241 -0.41 -24.56 -18.40
C VAL A 241 -1.30 -24.27 -19.60
N SER A 242 -2.53 -24.72 -19.54
CA SER A 242 -3.56 -24.36 -20.51
C SER A 242 -4.37 -23.11 -20.11
N GLY A 243 -3.92 -22.38 -19.11
CA GLY A 243 -4.62 -21.23 -18.56
C GLY A 243 -3.95 -19.90 -18.84
N ALA A 244 -4.76 -18.89 -19.11
CA ALA A 244 -4.35 -17.53 -19.42
C ALA A 244 -3.99 -16.73 -18.16
N GLY A 245 -2.98 -17.14 -17.40
CA GLY A 245 -2.35 -16.24 -16.45
C GLY A 245 -1.38 -15.34 -17.20
N SER A 246 -1.66 -14.04 -17.29
CA SER A 246 -0.69 -13.10 -17.85
C SER A 246 0.34 -12.72 -16.77
N PRO A 247 1.62 -13.02 -16.96
CA PRO A 247 2.68 -12.46 -16.13
C PRO A 247 2.94 -11.03 -16.64
N LEU A 248 2.19 -10.08 -16.13
CA LEU A 248 2.54 -8.66 -16.33
C LEU A 248 3.48 -8.20 -15.24
#